data_cc749378ce9a2c745984c17cae8b1890
#
_entry.id   cc749378ce9a2c745984c17cae8b1890
#
_cell.length_a   1.000
_cell.length_b   1.000
_cell.length_c   1.000
_cell.angle_alpha   90.00
_cell.angle_beta   90.00
_cell.angle_gamma   90.00
#
_symmetry.space_group_name_H-M   'P 1'
#
loop_
_entity.id
_entity.type
_entity.pdbx_description
1 polymer ?
#
loop_
_entity_poly.entity_id
_entity_poly.type
_entity_poly.pdbx_seq_one_letter_code
_entity_poly.pdbx_strand_id
1 'polypeptide(L)'
;IVINSNDIAKNKVRADLGITYDQDVIRLIDVFRSYGLYVSSVVLAQFSQENDSAKAFEENLQEQNVKVYHHYAIKGYPNNIPLIVSDDGYGKNEYIETSRDLVIITAPGPGSGKMATCLSQLYHEHKRGNKVGYAKYETFPVWNLPLNHMVNLAYEAATADLNDVNMIDPWHLAAY
;
A
#
# COMPACT_ATOMS: atom_id res chain seq x y z
N ILE A 1 -1.72 -3.76 7.11
CA ILE A 1 -2.20 -2.41 6.72
C ILE A 1 -0.97 -1.54 6.46
N VAL A 2 -1.03 -0.63 5.47
CA VAL A 2 0.09 0.29 5.16
C VAL A 2 -0.36 1.73 5.34
N ILE A 3 0.47 2.56 5.95
CA ILE A 3 0.26 4.01 6.09
C ILE A 3 1.55 4.76 5.79
N ASN A 4 1.45 5.90 5.12
CA ASN A 4 2.59 6.77 4.86
C ASN A 4 2.88 7.64 6.10
N SER A 5 4.12 7.58 6.60
CA SER A 5 4.55 8.35 7.78
C SER A 5 4.40 9.87 7.60
N ASN A 6 4.53 10.37 6.36
CA ASN A 6 4.30 11.77 6.05
C ASN A 6 2.83 12.16 6.13
N ASP A 7 1.90 11.23 5.86
CA ASP A 7 0.46 11.48 5.99
C ASP A 7 0.05 11.57 7.47
N ILE A 8 0.73 10.82 8.36
CA ILE A 8 0.57 10.94 9.82
C ILE A 8 1.02 12.33 10.28
N ALA A 9 2.24 12.74 9.91
CA ALA A 9 2.79 14.04 10.31
C ALA A 9 1.94 15.23 9.82
N LYS A 10 1.25 15.07 8.70
CA LYS A 10 0.35 16.09 8.13
C LYS A 10 -1.07 16.03 8.66
N ASN A 11 -1.39 15.10 9.56
CA ASN A 11 -2.76 14.82 10.02
C ASN A 11 -3.74 14.68 8.83
N LYS A 12 -3.34 13.93 7.81
CA LYS A 12 -4.14 13.76 6.60
C LYS A 12 -5.48 13.10 6.93
N VAL A 13 -6.56 13.73 6.49
CA VAL A 13 -7.94 13.32 6.80
C VAL A 13 -8.56 12.53 5.65
N ARG A 14 -9.28 11.48 5.98
CA ARG A 14 -10.25 10.82 5.09
C ARG A 14 -11.50 11.66 5.00
N ALA A 15 -11.75 12.25 3.83
CA ALA A 15 -12.85 13.17 3.63
C ALA A 15 -14.25 12.53 3.84
N ASP A 16 -14.38 11.24 3.52
CA ASP A 16 -15.63 10.48 3.65
C ASP A 16 -15.99 10.14 5.10
N LEU A 17 -15.00 10.03 5.99
CA LEU A 17 -15.19 9.67 7.40
C LEU A 17 -14.87 10.82 8.37
N GLY A 18 -14.20 11.88 7.92
CA GLY A 18 -13.80 12.99 8.76
C GLY A 18 -12.76 12.65 9.83
N ILE A 19 -12.04 11.53 9.70
CA ILE A 19 -10.99 11.09 10.64
C ILE A 19 -9.63 11.11 9.97
N THR A 20 -8.56 11.20 10.76
CA THR A 20 -7.19 11.14 10.24
C THR A 20 -6.81 9.73 9.80
N TYR A 21 -5.77 9.63 8.95
CA TYR A 21 -5.34 8.33 8.40
C TYR A 21 -4.84 7.36 9.48
N ASP A 22 -4.16 7.85 10.51
CA ASP A 22 -3.74 7.05 11.67
C ASP A 22 -4.93 6.54 12.46
N GLN A 23 -5.95 7.39 12.72
CA GLN A 23 -7.21 6.96 13.33
C GLN A 23 -7.93 5.93 12.46
N ASP A 24 -7.90 6.08 11.15
CA ASP A 24 -8.50 5.09 10.24
C ASP A 24 -7.76 3.76 10.24
N VAL A 25 -6.44 3.73 10.43
CA VAL A 25 -5.69 2.48 10.62
C VAL A 25 -6.20 1.72 11.85
N ILE A 26 -6.36 2.39 12.98
CA ILE A 26 -6.90 1.76 14.21
C ILE A 26 -8.31 1.23 13.95
N ARG A 27 -9.18 2.04 13.36
CA ARG A 27 -10.54 1.62 12.98
C ARG A 27 -10.53 0.40 12.05
N LEU A 28 -9.65 0.37 11.05
CA LEU A 28 -9.52 -0.77 10.12
C LEU A 28 -9.06 -2.04 10.84
N ILE A 29 -8.14 -1.94 11.79
CA ILE A 29 -7.72 -3.08 12.62
C ILE A 29 -8.91 -3.67 13.35
N ASP A 30 -9.70 -2.83 14.02
CA ASP A 30 -10.88 -3.25 14.78
C ASP A 30 -11.95 -3.86 13.88
N VAL A 31 -12.24 -3.22 12.75
CA VAL A 31 -13.23 -3.72 11.78
C VAL A 31 -12.82 -5.09 11.23
N PHE A 32 -11.57 -5.25 10.81
CA PHE A 32 -11.11 -6.54 10.28
C PHE A 32 -11.12 -7.63 11.34
N ARG A 33 -10.70 -7.32 12.58
CA ARG A 33 -10.77 -8.25 13.70
C ARG A 33 -12.22 -8.64 14.02
N SER A 34 -13.17 -7.70 13.93
CA SER A 34 -14.60 -7.99 14.15
C SER A 34 -15.19 -8.94 13.11
N TYR A 35 -14.63 -8.97 11.90
CA TYR A 35 -14.97 -9.95 10.85
C TYR A 35 -14.20 -11.28 10.97
N GLY A 36 -13.43 -11.46 12.04
CA GLY A 36 -12.62 -12.66 12.24
C GLY A 36 -11.38 -12.73 11.35
N LEU A 37 -11.00 -11.62 10.71
CA LEU A 37 -9.80 -11.55 9.88
C LEU A 37 -8.55 -11.34 10.75
N TYR A 38 -7.48 -12.03 10.39
CA TYR A 38 -6.19 -11.86 11.04
C TYR A 38 -5.47 -10.63 10.50
N VAL A 39 -5.25 -9.65 11.37
CA VAL A 39 -4.42 -8.47 11.06
C VAL A 39 -3.02 -8.73 11.62
N SER A 40 -2.05 -9.01 10.74
CA SER A 40 -0.70 -9.38 11.13
C SER A 40 0.14 -8.19 11.59
N SER A 41 0.04 -7.06 10.89
CA SER A 41 0.96 -5.94 11.13
C SER A 41 0.51 -4.65 10.45
N VAL A 42 1.16 -3.57 10.82
CA VAL A 42 1.12 -2.27 10.14
C VAL A 42 2.51 -1.96 9.57
N VAL A 43 2.55 -1.40 8.38
CA VAL A 43 3.79 -0.93 7.74
C VAL A 43 3.76 0.59 7.70
N LEU A 44 4.77 1.22 8.28
CA LEU A 44 5.03 2.66 8.19
C LEU A 44 5.89 2.92 6.94
N ALA A 45 5.26 3.31 5.85
CA ALA A 45 5.95 3.64 4.60
C ALA A 45 6.59 5.04 4.69
N GLN A 46 7.70 5.23 4.00
CA GLN A 46 8.51 6.46 4.04
C GLN A 46 8.89 6.89 5.47
N PHE A 47 9.16 5.89 6.31
CA PHE A 47 9.55 6.12 7.69
C PHE A 47 10.87 6.88 7.81
N SER A 48 10.95 7.80 8.77
CA SER A 48 12.17 8.53 9.15
C SER A 48 12.24 8.65 10.67
N GLN A 49 13.44 8.54 11.21
CA GLN A 49 13.68 8.70 12.64
C GLN A 49 13.42 10.13 13.14
N GLU A 50 13.36 11.11 12.25
CA GLU A 50 13.03 12.50 12.60
C GLU A 50 11.50 12.74 12.64
N ASN A 51 10.68 11.77 12.26
CA ASN A 51 9.23 11.88 12.26
C ASN A 51 8.64 11.46 13.61
N ASP A 52 8.55 12.40 14.55
CA ASP A 52 8.05 12.13 15.91
C ASP A 52 6.57 11.68 15.91
N SER A 53 5.74 12.18 14.98
CA SER A 53 4.35 11.72 14.87
C SER A 53 4.25 10.25 14.47
N ALA A 54 5.11 9.80 13.56
CA ALA A 54 5.15 8.40 13.16
C ALA A 54 5.65 7.49 14.30
N LYS A 55 6.62 7.94 15.09
CA LYS A 55 7.09 7.20 16.27
C LYS A 55 6.02 7.09 17.36
N ALA A 56 5.34 8.20 17.66
CA ALA A 56 4.24 8.16 18.63
C ALA A 56 3.10 7.23 18.18
N PHE A 57 2.81 7.20 16.87
CA PHE A 57 1.83 6.28 16.32
C PHE A 57 2.31 4.82 16.40
N GLU A 58 3.59 4.56 16.16
CA GLU A 58 4.19 3.24 16.34
C GLU A 58 4.06 2.76 17.79
N GLU A 59 4.40 3.59 18.77
CA GLU A 59 4.25 3.28 20.20
C GLU A 59 2.80 2.90 20.52
N ASN A 60 1.83 3.67 20.04
CA ASN A 60 0.41 3.37 20.23
C ASN A 60 0.01 2.01 19.62
N LEU A 61 0.52 1.65 18.44
CA LEU A 61 0.27 0.35 17.83
C LEU A 61 0.90 -0.79 18.63
N GLN A 62 2.10 -0.60 19.13
CA GLN A 62 2.83 -1.59 19.95
C GLN A 62 2.12 -1.84 21.29
N GLU A 63 1.59 -0.81 21.95
CA GLU A 63 0.74 -0.95 23.14
C GLU A 63 -0.51 -1.79 22.89
N GLN A 64 -1.04 -1.77 21.66
CA GLN A 64 -2.16 -2.59 21.21
C GLN A 64 -1.74 -3.99 20.71
N ASN A 65 -0.47 -4.38 20.92
CA ASN A 65 0.13 -5.62 20.43
C ASN A 65 0.01 -5.78 18.89
N VAL A 66 0.14 -4.67 18.16
CA VAL A 66 0.23 -4.67 16.70
C VAL A 66 1.69 -4.59 16.29
N LYS A 67 2.14 -5.55 15.48
CA LYS A 67 3.50 -5.55 14.96
C LYS A 67 3.68 -4.45 13.92
N VAL A 68 4.78 -3.71 13.98
CA VAL A 68 5.08 -2.61 13.07
C VAL A 68 6.35 -2.92 12.28
N TYR A 69 6.36 -2.56 10.99
CA TYR A 69 7.52 -2.64 10.10
C TYR A 69 7.78 -1.29 9.43
N HIS A 70 9.05 -1.02 9.17
CA HIS A 70 9.50 0.22 8.54
C HIS A 70 9.90 0.01 7.09
N HIS A 71 9.32 0.82 6.20
CA HIS A 71 9.75 0.95 4.82
C HIS A 71 10.19 2.39 4.56
N TYR A 72 11.35 2.54 3.93
CA TYR A 72 12.04 3.81 3.80
C TYR A 72 11.83 4.46 2.45
N ALA A 73 12.05 5.78 2.38
CA ALA A 73 12.03 6.49 1.12
C ALA A 73 13.22 6.08 0.24
N ILE A 74 12.96 5.75 -1.02
CA ILE A 74 13.99 5.38 -1.99
C ILE A 74 14.20 6.55 -2.94
N LYS A 75 15.46 7.01 -3.03
CA LYS A 75 15.81 8.15 -3.88
C LYS A 75 15.53 7.87 -5.35
N GLY A 76 14.74 8.75 -5.99
CA GLY A 76 14.38 8.61 -7.40
C GLY A 76 13.26 7.62 -7.69
N TYR A 77 12.54 7.14 -6.67
CA TYR A 77 11.32 6.36 -6.86
C TYR A 77 10.24 7.21 -7.57
N PRO A 78 9.48 6.68 -8.54
CA PRO A 78 9.49 5.31 -9.06
C PRO A 78 10.42 5.06 -10.27
N ASN A 79 11.26 6.01 -10.67
CA ASN A 79 11.96 5.98 -11.95
C ASN A 79 13.36 5.32 -11.90
N ASN A 80 14.01 5.34 -10.74
CA ASN A 80 15.36 4.77 -10.58
C ASN A 80 15.30 3.26 -10.31
N ILE A 81 14.86 2.49 -11.30
CA ILE A 81 14.64 1.04 -11.19
C ILE A 81 15.88 0.29 -10.67
N PRO A 82 17.13 0.54 -11.17
CA PRO A 82 18.29 -0.18 -10.67
C PRO A 82 18.51 0.00 -9.17
N LEU A 83 18.27 1.20 -8.62
CA LEU A 83 18.35 1.42 -7.18
C LEU A 83 17.17 0.79 -6.44
N ILE A 84 15.96 0.93 -6.97
CA ILE A 84 14.74 0.42 -6.33
C ILE A 84 14.83 -1.09 -6.07
N VAL A 85 15.27 -1.87 -7.07
CA VAL A 85 15.39 -3.33 -6.98
C VAL A 85 16.78 -3.80 -6.51
N SER A 86 17.40 -3.05 -5.63
CA SER A 86 18.70 -3.37 -5.03
C SER A 86 18.62 -3.50 -3.50
N ASP A 87 19.75 -3.95 -2.91
CA ASP A 87 19.89 -4.00 -1.45
C ASP A 87 19.85 -2.60 -0.82
N ASP A 88 20.21 -1.56 -1.56
CA ASP A 88 20.11 -0.15 -1.15
C ASP A 88 18.72 0.48 -1.36
N GLY A 89 17.86 -0.18 -2.10
CA GLY A 89 16.47 0.18 -2.33
C GLY A 89 15.53 -0.67 -1.47
N TYR A 90 14.80 -1.59 -2.11
CA TYR A 90 13.89 -2.49 -1.40
C TYR A 90 14.57 -3.34 -0.33
N GLY A 91 15.86 -3.64 -0.49
CA GLY A 91 16.62 -4.41 0.48
C GLY A 91 16.77 -3.73 1.85
N LYS A 92 16.65 -2.40 1.93
CA LYS A 92 16.65 -1.65 3.20
C LYS A 92 15.33 -1.73 3.96
N ASN A 93 14.24 -2.01 3.27
CA ASN A 93 12.94 -2.17 3.92
C ASN A 93 12.92 -3.42 4.77
N GLU A 94 12.24 -3.37 5.89
CA GLU A 94 12.09 -4.53 6.75
C GLU A 94 11.25 -5.60 6.05
N TYR A 95 11.69 -6.85 6.16
CA TYR A 95 10.91 -8.00 5.69
C TYR A 95 9.68 -8.19 6.56
N ILE A 96 8.52 -8.23 5.95
CA ILE A 96 7.26 -8.44 6.66
C ILE A 96 7.05 -9.95 6.85
N GLU A 97 7.08 -10.40 8.10
CA GLU A 97 6.74 -11.79 8.42
C GLU A 97 5.26 -12.05 8.20
N THR A 98 4.97 -13.04 7.38
CA THR A 98 3.62 -13.46 7.07
C THR A 98 3.40 -14.92 7.48
N SER A 99 2.16 -15.27 7.83
CA SER A 99 1.81 -16.62 8.29
C SER A 99 0.75 -17.30 7.42
N ARG A 100 0.42 -16.70 6.28
CA ARG A 100 -0.60 -17.19 5.33
C ARG A 100 -0.10 -17.07 3.90
N ASP A 101 -0.56 -17.97 3.05
CA ASP A 101 -0.21 -17.97 1.62
C ASP A 101 -0.82 -16.77 0.88
N LEU A 102 -2.01 -16.36 1.26
CA LEU A 102 -2.67 -15.15 0.75
C LEU A 102 -2.56 -14.01 1.75
N VAL A 103 -1.89 -12.94 1.35
CA VAL A 103 -1.72 -11.72 2.14
C VAL A 103 -2.34 -10.54 1.43
N ILE A 104 -3.31 -9.89 2.06
CA ILE A 104 -3.97 -8.70 1.53
C ILE A 104 -3.33 -7.46 2.14
N ILE A 105 -2.90 -6.54 1.28
CA ILE A 105 -2.37 -5.23 1.70
C ILE A 105 -3.42 -4.16 1.44
N THR A 106 -3.82 -3.48 2.48
CA THR A 106 -4.79 -2.38 2.45
C THR A 106 -4.24 -1.12 3.13
N ALA A 107 -4.94 -0.02 3.03
CA ALA A 107 -4.52 1.27 3.59
C ALA A 107 -5.72 2.21 3.78
N PRO A 108 -5.59 3.27 4.59
CA PRO A 108 -6.60 4.31 4.75
C PRO A 108 -7.01 4.99 3.45
N GLY A 109 -6.09 5.12 2.50
CA GLY A 109 -6.37 5.79 1.24
C GLY A 109 -5.25 5.70 0.21
N PRO A 110 -5.36 6.45 -0.89
CA PRO A 110 -4.35 6.51 -1.92
C PRO A 110 -3.05 7.15 -1.40
N GLY A 111 -1.91 6.82 -2.03
CA GLY A 111 -0.60 7.35 -1.65
C GLY A 111 0.01 6.74 -0.39
N SER A 112 -0.64 5.78 0.27
CA SER A 112 -0.14 5.17 1.51
C SER A 112 1.05 4.22 1.34
N GLY A 113 1.41 3.85 0.09
CA GLY A 113 2.57 2.99 -0.17
C GLY A 113 2.25 1.51 -0.43
N LYS A 114 0.98 1.12 -0.59
CA LYS A 114 0.56 -0.29 -0.80
C LYS A 114 1.37 -1.02 -1.87
N MET A 115 1.48 -0.43 -3.07
CA MET A 115 2.18 -1.06 -4.19
C MET A 115 3.67 -1.22 -3.89
N ALA A 116 4.33 -0.19 -3.38
CA ALA A 116 5.75 -0.25 -3.02
C ALA A 116 6.01 -1.31 -1.94
N THR A 117 5.11 -1.45 -0.97
CA THR A 117 5.19 -2.48 0.06
C THR A 117 5.07 -3.89 -0.53
N CYS A 118 4.11 -4.12 -1.45
CA CYS A 118 3.99 -5.41 -2.14
C CYS A 118 5.26 -5.74 -2.92
N LEU A 119 5.77 -4.80 -3.71
CA LEU A 119 6.96 -5.01 -4.55
C LEU A 119 8.23 -5.21 -3.71
N SER A 120 8.35 -4.50 -2.58
CA SER A 120 9.42 -4.72 -1.62
C SER A 120 9.36 -6.13 -1.01
N GLN A 121 8.16 -6.61 -0.64
CA GLN A 121 7.99 -7.96 -0.15
C GLN A 121 8.36 -9.00 -1.21
N LEU A 122 7.95 -8.81 -2.47
CA LEU A 122 8.35 -9.70 -3.58
C LEU A 122 9.87 -9.74 -3.75
N TYR A 123 10.55 -8.60 -3.63
CA TYR A 123 12.01 -8.53 -3.68
C TYR A 123 12.65 -9.40 -2.58
N HIS A 124 12.19 -9.29 -1.34
CA HIS A 124 12.68 -10.08 -0.23
C HIS A 124 12.39 -11.58 -0.38
N GLU A 125 11.19 -11.94 -0.84
CA GLU A 125 10.83 -13.34 -1.08
C GLU A 125 11.67 -13.96 -2.19
N HIS A 126 11.90 -13.21 -3.28
CA HIS A 126 12.78 -13.65 -4.36
C HIS A 126 14.23 -13.87 -3.86
N LYS A 127 14.76 -12.97 -3.05
CA LYS A 127 16.10 -13.13 -2.43
C LYS A 127 16.18 -14.36 -1.53
N ARG A 128 15.07 -14.80 -0.96
CA ARG A 128 14.94 -16.02 -0.15
C ARG A 128 14.70 -17.30 -0.98
N GLY A 129 14.59 -17.17 -2.31
CA GLY A 129 14.32 -18.27 -3.22
C GLY A 129 12.86 -18.72 -3.25
N ASN A 130 11.94 -17.96 -2.67
CA ASN A 130 10.52 -18.29 -2.67
C ASN A 130 9.86 -17.88 -3.99
N LYS A 131 8.93 -18.71 -4.48
CA LYS A 131 8.06 -18.36 -5.60
C LYS A 131 6.81 -17.65 -5.07
N VAL A 132 6.66 -16.40 -5.43
CA VAL A 132 5.54 -15.58 -4.98
C VAL A 132 4.92 -14.84 -6.16
N GLY A 133 3.63 -14.53 -6.06
CA GLY A 133 2.87 -13.76 -7.03
C GLY A 133 2.37 -12.46 -6.44
N TYR A 134 1.96 -11.55 -7.32
CA TYR A 134 1.35 -10.27 -6.98
C TYR A 134 0.16 -10.03 -7.87
N ALA A 135 -0.92 -9.55 -7.29
CA ALA A 135 -2.08 -9.04 -8.00
C ALA A 135 -2.54 -7.72 -7.38
N LYS A 136 -2.84 -6.75 -8.23
CA LYS A 136 -3.45 -5.49 -7.82
C LYS A 136 -4.95 -5.57 -8.05
N TYR A 137 -5.73 -5.42 -6.98
CA TYR A 137 -7.17 -5.30 -7.08
C TYR A 137 -7.54 -3.81 -7.15
N GLU A 138 -8.21 -3.44 -8.23
CA GLU A 138 -8.73 -2.09 -8.45
C GLU A 138 -10.25 -2.10 -8.37
N THR A 139 -10.81 -1.13 -7.67
CA THR A 139 -12.26 -0.90 -7.64
C THR A 139 -12.72 0.05 -8.74
N PHE A 140 -11.78 0.70 -9.40
CA PHE A 140 -11.95 1.54 -10.58
C PHE A 140 -10.96 1.09 -11.67
N PRO A 141 -11.30 1.21 -12.95
CA PRO A 141 -12.60 1.65 -13.49
C PRO A 141 -13.73 0.68 -13.11
N VAL A 142 -14.97 1.15 -13.23
CA VAL A 142 -16.14 0.28 -13.02
C VAL A 142 -16.18 -0.76 -14.12
N TRP A 143 -16.18 -2.01 -13.74
CA TRP A 143 -16.20 -3.15 -14.66
C TRP A 143 -17.45 -3.13 -15.56
N ASN A 144 -17.32 -3.61 -16.79
CA ASN A 144 -18.37 -3.67 -17.80
C ASN A 144 -18.82 -2.30 -18.35
N LEU A 145 -18.05 -1.25 -18.19
CA LEU A 145 -18.28 0.02 -18.88
C LEU A 145 -17.35 0.14 -20.10
N PRO A 146 -17.83 0.74 -21.20
CA PRO A 146 -16.95 1.08 -22.33
C PRO A 146 -15.77 1.96 -21.89
N LEU A 147 -14.61 1.82 -22.54
CA LEU A 147 -13.43 2.62 -22.22
C LEU A 147 -13.71 4.13 -22.21
N ASN A 148 -14.49 4.60 -23.16
CA ASN A 148 -14.90 5.99 -23.33
C ASN A 148 -16.10 6.41 -22.47
N HIS A 149 -16.55 5.56 -21.54
CA HIS A 149 -17.63 5.94 -20.63
C HIS A 149 -17.17 7.07 -19.71
N MET A 150 -18.09 8.01 -19.40
CA MET A 150 -17.78 9.20 -18.61
C MET A 150 -17.14 8.90 -17.26
N VAL A 151 -17.47 7.79 -16.61
CA VAL A 151 -16.86 7.35 -15.35
C VAL A 151 -15.38 6.99 -15.53
N ASN A 152 -15.03 6.28 -16.62
CA ASN A 152 -13.64 5.93 -16.92
C ASN A 152 -12.83 7.17 -17.29
N LEU A 153 -13.40 8.09 -18.07
CA LEU A 153 -12.76 9.36 -18.43
C LEU A 153 -12.55 10.25 -17.19
N ALA A 154 -13.52 10.27 -16.26
CA ALA A 154 -13.38 10.99 -15.01
C ALA A 154 -12.27 10.40 -14.12
N TYR A 155 -12.13 9.08 -14.08
CA TYR A 155 -11.03 8.41 -13.37
C TYR A 155 -9.67 8.79 -13.97
N GLU A 156 -9.51 8.71 -15.28
CA GLU A 156 -8.27 9.09 -15.98
C GLU A 156 -7.92 10.56 -15.76
N ALA A 157 -8.91 11.44 -15.78
CA ALA A 157 -8.71 12.85 -15.47
C ALA A 157 -8.28 13.08 -14.02
N ALA A 158 -8.84 12.33 -13.08
CA ALA A 158 -8.51 12.43 -11.65
C ALA A 158 -7.13 11.83 -11.32
N THR A 159 -6.59 10.94 -12.16
CA THR A 159 -5.30 10.26 -11.97
C THR A 159 -4.26 10.66 -13.03
N ALA A 160 -4.49 11.77 -13.72
CA ALA A 160 -3.62 12.24 -14.81
C ALA A 160 -2.16 12.50 -14.37
N ASP A 161 -1.95 12.90 -13.12
CA ASP A 161 -0.63 13.06 -12.51
C ASP A 161 0.11 11.73 -12.29
N LEU A 162 -0.63 10.63 -12.23
CA LEU A 162 -0.11 9.26 -12.11
C LEU A 162 0.09 8.60 -13.47
N ASN A 163 -0.38 9.23 -14.56
CA ASN A 163 -0.46 8.68 -15.91
C ASN A 163 -1.25 7.35 -15.97
N ASP A 164 -2.23 7.19 -15.11
CA ASP A 164 -3.13 6.04 -15.16
C ASP A 164 -4.05 6.15 -16.38
N VAL A 165 -4.12 5.10 -17.18
CA VAL A 165 -5.02 4.99 -18.32
C VAL A 165 -5.80 3.68 -18.26
N ASN A 166 -7.08 3.76 -18.59
CA ASN A 166 -7.91 2.58 -18.73
C ASN A 166 -7.62 1.88 -20.06
N MET A 167 -7.48 0.56 -20.03
CA MET A 167 -7.28 -0.25 -21.22
C MET A 167 -8.00 -1.58 -21.08
N ILE A 168 -8.34 -2.17 -22.22
CA ILE A 168 -8.90 -3.52 -22.22
C ILE A 168 -7.76 -4.50 -21.96
N ASP A 169 -7.99 -5.46 -21.06
CA ASP A 169 -7.03 -6.53 -20.80
C ASP A 169 -6.76 -7.33 -22.09
N PRO A 170 -5.52 -7.32 -22.61
CA PRO A 170 -5.20 -8.03 -23.85
C PRO A 170 -5.38 -9.55 -23.75
N TRP A 171 -5.22 -10.13 -22.57
CA TRP A 171 -5.46 -11.55 -22.33
C TRP A 171 -6.94 -11.89 -22.44
N HIS A 172 -7.80 -11.03 -21.92
CA HIS A 172 -9.25 -11.17 -22.06
C HIS A 172 -9.68 -11.06 -23.51
N LEU A 173 -9.16 -10.07 -24.25
CA LEU A 173 -9.42 -9.92 -25.69
C LEU A 173 -8.95 -11.14 -26.52
N ALA A 174 -7.89 -11.79 -26.11
CA ALA A 174 -7.39 -12.98 -26.81
C ALA A 174 -8.20 -14.24 -26.48
N ALA A 175 -8.93 -14.26 -25.36
CA ALA A 175 -9.71 -15.40 -24.91
C ALA A 175 -11.18 -15.36 -25.37
N TYR A 176 -11.74 -14.17 -25.67
CA TYR A 176 -13.15 -13.92 -26.01
C TYR A 176 -13.30 -13.01 -27.24
#